data_443f1347d867fab8800ef36ff6e41e21
#
_entry.id   443f1347d867fab8800ef36ff6e41e21
#
_cell.length_a   1.000
_cell.length_b   1.000
_cell.length_c   1.000
_cell.angle_alpha   90.00
_cell.angle_beta   90.00
_cell.angle_gamma   90.00
#
_symmetry.space_group_name_H-M   'P 1'
#
loop_
_entity.id
_entity.type
_entity.pdbx_description
1 polymer ?
#
loop_
_entity_poly.entity_id
_entity_poly.type
_entity_poly.pdbx_seq_one_letter_code
_entity_poly.pdbx_strand_id
1 'polypeptide(L)'
;MESGEMNTEILGVALQIVLLIVISYPLGKYIAKVYKGEKTWSDFMKPVERLIYKVAGVNPEEEMNWKQFLKALLILNAFWFVWGMVLLCTQQWLPLNPDGNANQTPDLAFNTCISFMVNCNLQHYSGESGLTYFTQLFVIMLFQFITAATGMAAMAGIMKGMAAKSTKTIGNFWKFLVLSCTRVLLPLSLIVGFILILQGTPMGFDGKLEVQTMEGQTQLVSQGPTAAIVPIKQLGTNGGGYFGCNSSHPLENPTYLTDIAECWSILIIPMSMVIALGFYIKRKKMAYSIYGVMLFAFLVGVCINVSQEMGGNPRIDEMGIAQDNGAMEGKEVRLGSATTALWSIVTTVTSNGSVNGMHDSTMPLSGMMEMLNMQINTWFGGVGVGFMNYYTFI
;
A
#
# COMPACT_ATOMS: atom_id res chain seq x y z
N MET A 1 15.86 28.68 -21.13
CA MET A 1 15.47 27.27 -21.38
C MET A 1 16.20 26.82 -22.62
N GLU A 2 17.34 26.19 -22.46
CA GLU A 2 18.03 25.51 -23.57
C GLU A 2 17.21 24.28 -23.96
N SER A 3 16.60 24.36 -25.09
CA SER A 3 15.76 23.32 -25.68
C SER A 3 16.64 22.21 -26.25
N GLY A 4 16.77 21.12 -25.54
CA GLY A 4 17.41 19.94 -26.12
C GLY A 4 17.69 18.76 -25.20
N GLU A 5 17.87 18.95 -23.91
CA GLU A 5 18.05 17.84 -22.97
C GLU A 5 16.71 17.47 -22.36
N MET A 6 16.25 16.25 -22.67
CA MET A 6 15.05 15.69 -22.05
C MET A 6 15.35 15.49 -20.56
N ASN A 7 14.58 16.17 -19.68
CA ASN A 7 14.76 16.04 -18.24
C ASN A 7 14.56 14.56 -17.83
N THR A 8 15.61 13.95 -17.31
CA THR A 8 15.64 12.52 -16.95
C THR A 8 14.64 12.16 -15.86
N GLU A 9 14.29 13.09 -14.96
CA GLU A 9 13.29 12.89 -13.92
C GLU A 9 11.89 12.77 -14.51
N ILE A 10 11.51 13.67 -15.43
CA ILE A 10 10.21 13.60 -16.13
C ILE A 10 10.11 12.30 -16.94
N LEU A 11 11.20 11.89 -17.59
CA LEU A 11 11.24 10.62 -18.30
C LEU A 11 11.03 9.43 -17.34
N GLY A 12 11.65 9.47 -16.17
CA GLY A 12 11.47 8.47 -15.11
C GLY A 12 10.01 8.35 -14.64
N VAL A 13 9.37 9.48 -14.40
CA VAL A 13 7.92 9.54 -14.04
C VAL A 13 7.06 8.96 -15.17
N ALA A 14 7.29 9.36 -16.41
CA ALA A 14 6.54 8.87 -17.56
C ALA A 14 6.70 7.36 -17.74
N LEU A 15 7.93 6.84 -17.61
CA LEU A 15 8.23 5.42 -17.72
C LEU A 15 7.52 4.60 -16.64
N GLN A 16 7.52 5.07 -15.39
CA GLN A 16 6.80 4.41 -14.29
C GLN A 16 5.31 4.30 -14.59
N ILE A 17 4.67 5.36 -15.07
CA ILE A 17 3.25 5.38 -15.44
C ILE A 17 2.96 4.41 -16.59
N VAL A 18 3.79 4.41 -17.63
CA VAL A 18 3.63 3.48 -18.75
C VAL A 18 3.74 2.03 -18.30
N LEU A 19 4.74 1.70 -17.46
CA LEU A 19 4.90 0.36 -16.90
C LEU A 19 3.70 -0.06 -16.06
N LEU A 20 3.14 0.83 -15.25
CA LEU A 20 1.92 0.59 -14.47
C LEU A 20 0.75 0.22 -15.38
N ILE A 21 0.49 1.02 -16.42
CA ILE A 21 -0.60 0.78 -17.38
C ILE A 21 -0.42 -0.58 -18.08
N VAL A 22 0.79 -0.85 -18.56
CA VAL A 22 1.09 -2.09 -19.33
C VAL A 22 0.91 -3.33 -18.45
N ILE A 23 1.46 -3.32 -17.22
CA ILE A 23 1.45 -4.48 -16.33
C ILE A 23 0.09 -4.66 -15.64
N SER A 24 -0.69 -3.59 -15.42
CA SER A 24 -2.03 -3.71 -14.84
C SER A 24 -2.97 -4.59 -15.66
N TYR A 25 -2.80 -4.65 -16.98
CA TYR A 25 -3.63 -5.47 -17.85
C TYR A 25 -3.46 -6.99 -17.65
N PRO A 26 -2.24 -7.57 -17.77
CA PRO A 26 -2.05 -9.00 -17.52
C PRO A 26 -2.35 -9.38 -16.06
N LEU A 27 -2.01 -8.54 -15.09
CA LEU A 27 -2.31 -8.79 -13.68
C LEU A 27 -3.82 -8.78 -13.43
N GLY A 28 -4.56 -7.83 -13.99
CA GLY A 28 -6.02 -7.79 -13.88
C GLY A 28 -6.69 -9.02 -14.49
N LYS A 29 -6.22 -9.48 -15.66
CA LYS A 29 -6.68 -10.74 -16.26
C LYS A 29 -6.40 -11.94 -15.37
N TYR A 30 -5.24 -11.98 -14.72
CA TYR A 30 -4.86 -13.03 -13.77
C TYR A 30 -5.76 -13.02 -12.53
N ILE A 31 -5.97 -11.85 -11.90
CA ILE A 31 -6.85 -11.70 -10.72
C ILE A 31 -8.27 -12.18 -11.04
N ALA A 32 -8.82 -11.80 -12.21
CA ALA A 32 -10.14 -12.26 -12.64
C ALA A 32 -10.22 -13.78 -12.75
N LYS A 33 -9.18 -14.46 -13.25
CA LYS A 33 -9.10 -15.92 -13.31
C LYS A 33 -9.06 -16.55 -11.93
N VAL A 34 -8.28 -15.99 -11.01
CA VAL A 34 -8.19 -16.45 -9.63
C VAL A 34 -9.56 -16.44 -8.96
N TYR A 35 -10.31 -15.34 -9.05
CA TYR A 35 -11.64 -15.24 -8.43
C TYR A 35 -12.72 -16.08 -9.11
N LYS A 36 -12.57 -16.37 -10.40
CA LYS A 36 -13.44 -17.33 -11.10
C LYS A 36 -13.14 -18.79 -10.78
N GLY A 37 -12.02 -19.07 -10.12
CA GLY A 37 -11.54 -20.44 -9.89
C GLY A 37 -10.99 -21.13 -11.14
N GLU A 38 -10.63 -20.36 -12.18
CA GLU A 38 -9.99 -20.88 -13.38
C GLU A 38 -8.55 -21.34 -13.06
N LYS A 39 -8.03 -22.28 -13.86
CA LYS A 39 -6.65 -22.77 -13.69
C LYS A 39 -5.64 -21.64 -13.90
N THR A 40 -4.72 -21.50 -12.95
CA THR A 40 -3.65 -20.50 -12.97
C THR A 40 -2.31 -21.11 -12.57
N TRP A 41 -1.20 -20.40 -12.83
CA TRP A 41 0.13 -20.82 -12.40
C TRP A 41 0.25 -20.95 -10.88
N SER A 42 -0.54 -20.19 -10.12
CA SER A 42 -0.56 -20.21 -8.63
C SER A 42 -1.32 -21.39 -8.03
N ASP A 43 -1.79 -22.36 -8.84
CA ASP A 43 -2.51 -23.54 -8.34
C ASP A 43 -1.67 -24.44 -7.42
N PHE A 44 -0.35 -24.26 -7.40
CA PHE A 44 0.53 -24.91 -6.43
C PHE A 44 0.24 -24.48 -4.97
N MET A 45 -0.46 -23.36 -4.75
CA MET A 45 -0.88 -22.91 -3.41
C MET A 45 -2.12 -23.65 -2.88
N LYS A 46 -2.84 -24.43 -3.71
CA LYS A 46 -4.05 -25.17 -3.29
C LYS A 46 -3.89 -26.05 -2.04
N PRO A 47 -2.76 -26.73 -1.81
CA PRO A 47 -2.57 -27.49 -0.57
C PRO A 47 -2.56 -26.60 0.68
N VAL A 48 -1.91 -25.44 0.60
CA VAL A 48 -1.86 -24.45 1.69
C VAL A 48 -3.26 -23.87 1.94
N GLU A 49 -3.97 -23.50 0.88
CA GLU A 49 -5.35 -22.99 0.97
C GLU A 49 -6.29 -24.01 1.64
N ARG A 50 -6.21 -25.31 1.27
CA ARG A 50 -6.99 -26.38 1.89
C ARG A 50 -6.67 -26.54 3.37
N LEU A 51 -5.38 -26.43 3.75
CA LEU A 51 -4.97 -26.47 5.15
C LEU A 51 -5.59 -25.30 5.93
N ILE A 52 -5.54 -24.08 5.38
CA ILE A 52 -6.14 -22.90 6.00
C ILE A 52 -7.64 -23.09 6.20
N TYR A 53 -8.38 -23.53 5.18
CA TYR A 53 -9.82 -23.79 5.29
C TYR A 53 -10.14 -24.88 6.32
N LYS A 54 -9.33 -25.93 6.37
CA LYS A 54 -9.49 -27.03 7.35
C LYS A 54 -9.29 -26.55 8.79
N VAL A 55 -8.23 -25.78 9.02
CA VAL A 55 -7.92 -25.22 10.36
C VAL A 55 -8.97 -24.19 10.80
N ALA A 56 -9.43 -23.35 9.87
CA ALA A 56 -10.48 -22.37 10.14
C ALA A 56 -11.89 -22.95 10.22
N GLY A 57 -12.10 -24.23 9.89
CA GLY A 57 -13.42 -24.87 9.87
C GLY A 57 -14.37 -24.28 8.82
N VAL A 58 -13.82 -23.76 7.71
CA VAL A 58 -14.58 -23.06 6.66
C VAL A 58 -14.76 -23.97 5.45
N ASN A 59 -15.99 -24.02 4.92
CA ASN A 59 -16.27 -24.62 3.63
C ASN A 59 -16.17 -23.57 2.51
N PRO A 60 -15.13 -23.57 1.66
CA PRO A 60 -14.94 -22.56 0.63
C PRO A 60 -15.96 -22.63 -0.52
N GLU A 61 -16.69 -23.71 -0.67
CA GLU A 61 -17.70 -23.90 -1.73
C GLU A 61 -19.10 -23.46 -1.29
N GLU A 62 -19.28 -23.11 -0.01
CA GLU A 62 -20.56 -22.62 0.50
C GLU A 62 -20.80 -21.17 0.02
N GLU A 63 -21.88 -20.95 -0.69
CA GLU A 63 -22.27 -19.63 -1.20
C GLU A 63 -22.95 -18.80 -0.09
N MET A 64 -22.49 -17.59 0.12
CA MET A 64 -23.00 -16.66 1.14
C MET A 64 -23.91 -15.61 0.51
N ASN A 65 -25.00 -15.29 1.18
CA ASN A 65 -25.74 -14.06 0.91
C ASN A 65 -25.02 -12.84 1.50
N TRP A 66 -25.45 -11.64 1.19
CA TRP A 66 -24.77 -10.42 1.62
C TRP A 66 -24.70 -10.27 3.15
N LYS A 67 -25.70 -10.76 3.91
CA LYS A 67 -25.70 -10.72 5.39
C LYS A 67 -24.67 -11.67 5.98
N GLN A 68 -24.57 -12.87 5.44
CA GLN A 68 -23.57 -13.87 5.83
C GLN A 68 -22.16 -13.39 5.50
N PHE A 69 -21.98 -12.79 4.33
CA PHE A 69 -20.71 -12.21 3.89
C PHE A 69 -20.27 -11.06 4.81
N LEU A 70 -21.16 -10.12 5.11
CA LEU A 70 -20.90 -9.03 6.07
C LEU A 70 -20.60 -9.56 7.47
N LYS A 71 -21.37 -10.55 7.95
CA LYS A 71 -21.13 -11.18 9.25
C LYS A 71 -19.74 -11.81 9.32
N ALA A 72 -19.31 -12.53 8.27
CA ALA A 72 -17.97 -13.11 8.20
C ALA A 72 -16.87 -12.04 8.27
N LEU A 73 -17.01 -10.94 7.53
CA LEU A 73 -16.11 -9.80 7.56
C LEU A 73 -16.03 -9.17 8.97
N LEU A 74 -17.17 -8.94 9.63
CA LEU A 74 -17.21 -8.35 10.98
C LEU A 74 -16.59 -9.29 12.03
N ILE A 75 -16.82 -10.61 11.93
CA ILE A 75 -16.20 -11.60 12.83
C ILE A 75 -14.68 -11.60 12.65
N LEU A 76 -14.19 -11.57 11.42
CA LEU A 76 -12.76 -11.49 11.14
C LEU A 76 -12.14 -10.24 11.81
N ASN A 77 -12.76 -9.08 11.61
CA ASN A 77 -12.28 -7.83 12.17
C ASN A 77 -12.31 -7.85 13.72
N ALA A 78 -13.38 -8.35 14.32
CA ALA A 78 -13.48 -8.47 15.79
C ALA A 78 -12.39 -9.39 16.36
N PHE A 79 -12.11 -10.52 15.71
CA PHE A 79 -11.04 -11.42 16.11
C PHE A 79 -9.67 -10.75 16.07
N TRP A 80 -9.33 -10.09 14.95
CA TRP A 80 -8.04 -9.43 14.80
C TRP A 80 -7.91 -8.20 15.70
N PHE A 81 -9.00 -7.50 15.99
CA PHE A 81 -8.99 -6.42 16.97
C PHE A 81 -8.52 -6.92 18.33
N VAL A 82 -9.13 -7.99 18.84
CA VAL A 82 -8.74 -8.58 20.14
C VAL A 82 -7.28 -9.07 20.10
N TRP A 83 -6.89 -9.74 18.99
CA TRP A 83 -5.52 -10.19 18.77
C TRP A 83 -4.51 -9.05 18.86
N GLY A 84 -4.74 -7.97 18.12
CA GLY A 84 -3.85 -6.80 18.12
C GLY A 84 -3.78 -6.11 19.47
N MET A 85 -4.91 -5.89 20.13
CA MET A 85 -4.97 -5.30 21.48
C MET A 85 -4.14 -6.10 22.48
N VAL A 86 -4.32 -7.42 22.50
CA VAL A 86 -3.58 -8.28 23.44
C VAL A 86 -2.06 -8.18 23.16
N LEU A 87 -1.65 -8.31 21.92
CA LEU A 87 -0.22 -8.32 21.58
C LEU A 87 0.45 -6.95 21.81
N LEU A 88 -0.19 -5.85 21.42
CA LEU A 88 0.37 -4.50 21.60
C LEU A 88 0.46 -4.09 23.07
N CYS A 89 -0.55 -4.43 23.88
CA CYS A 89 -0.55 -4.14 25.32
C CYS A 89 0.40 -5.08 26.12
N THR A 90 0.90 -6.16 25.51
CA THR A 90 1.77 -7.14 26.19
C THR A 90 3.12 -7.34 25.50
N GLN A 91 3.45 -6.53 24.51
CA GLN A 91 4.61 -6.73 23.63
C GLN A 91 5.95 -6.77 24.36
N GLN A 92 6.07 -6.08 25.50
CA GLN A 92 7.30 -6.06 26.31
C GLN A 92 7.73 -7.46 26.75
N TRP A 93 6.78 -8.36 26.99
CA TRP A 93 7.02 -9.72 27.49
C TRP A 93 7.07 -10.77 26.38
N LEU A 94 6.85 -10.36 25.13
CA LEU A 94 6.88 -11.26 23.98
C LEU A 94 8.31 -11.45 23.44
N PRO A 95 8.59 -12.54 22.72
CA PRO A 95 9.90 -12.75 22.10
C PRO A 95 10.18 -11.67 21.02
N LEU A 96 11.41 -11.66 20.50
CA LEU A 96 11.86 -10.71 19.47
C LEU A 96 11.75 -9.24 19.90
N ASN A 97 12.17 -8.97 21.15
CA ASN A 97 12.29 -7.62 21.70
C ASN A 97 13.73 -7.33 22.17
N PRO A 98 14.71 -7.32 21.23
CA PRO A 98 16.11 -7.11 21.63
C PRO A 98 16.38 -5.70 22.17
N ASP A 99 15.58 -4.72 21.75
CA ASP A 99 15.72 -3.32 22.13
C ASP A 99 15.00 -2.94 23.43
N GLY A 100 14.30 -3.90 24.07
CA GLY A 100 13.58 -3.66 25.33
C GLY A 100 12.40 -2.70 25.22
N ASN A 101 11.74 -2.63 24.05
CA ASN A 101 10.60 -1.74 23.83
C ASN A 101 9.45 -2.08 24.78
N ALA A 102 8.87 -1.04 25.40
CA ALA A 102 7.77 -1.16 26.35
C ALA A 102 6.43 -1.53 25.71
N ASN A 103 5.44 -1.92 26.53
CA ASN A 103 4.06 -2.10 26.08
C ASN A 103 3.50 -0.78 25.52
N GLN A 104 2.63 -0.86 24.51
CA GLN A 104 1.81 0.29 24.15
C GLN A 104 0.78 0.56 25.24
N THR A 105 0.44 1.84 25.43
CA THR A 105 -0.70 2.22 26.27
C THR A 105 -2.01 1.75 25.63
N PRO A 106 -3.05 1.41 26.41
CA PRO A 106 -4.29 0.87 25.84
C PRO A 106 -4.98 1.78 24.83
N ASP A 107 -4.88 3.10 24.99
CA ASP A 107 -5.40 4.11 24.04
C ASP A 107 -4.62 4.10 22.71
N LEU A 108 -3.29 4.03 22.77
CA LEU A 108 -2.44 3.92 21.58
C LEU A 108 -2.65 2.57 20.87
N ALA A 109 -2.71 1.47 21.63
CA ALA A 109 -2.98 0.14 21.08
C ALA A 109 -4.35 0.07 20.40
N PHE A 110 -5.38 0.68 21.02
CA PHE A 110 -6.73 0.79 20.44
C PHE A 110 -6.69 1.55 19.11
N ASN A 111 -6.06 2.73 19.08
CA ASN A 111 -5.93 3.54 17.87
C ASN A 111 -5.19 2.77 16.78
N THR A 112 -4.06 2.14 17.12
CA THR A 112 -3.26 1.32 16.21
C THR A 112 -4.10 0.17 15.62
N CYS A 113 -4.79 -0.60 16.46
CA CYS A 113 -5.61 -1.72 16.01
C CYS A 113 -6.72 -1.27 15.05
N ILE A 114 -7.49 -0.24 15.41
CA ILE A 114 -8.58 0.25 14.56
C ILE A 114 -8.03 0.76 13.24
N SER A 115 -6.97 1.57 13.28
CA SER A 115 -6.35 2.15 12.09
C SER A 115 -5.86 1.08 11.11
N PHE A 116 -5.14 0.08 11.62
CA PHE A 116 -4.63 -1.01 10.77
C PHE A 116 -5.73 -1.95 10.28
N MET A 117 -6.79 -2.16 11.05
CA MET A 117 -7.91 -3.01 10.65
C MET A 117 -8.80 -2.41 9.56
N VAL A 118 -8.90 -1.10 9.48
CA VAL A 118 -9.66 -0.41 8.41
C VAL A 118 -8.79 -0.04 7.21
N ASN A 119 -7.57 -0.55 7.15
CA ASN A 119 -6.59 -0.28 6.09
C ASN A 119 -6.21 1.21 5.95
N CYS A 120 -6.22 1.95 7.05
CA CYS A 120 -5.88 3.37 7.10
C CYS A 120 -4.42 3.59 7.52
N ASN A 121 -3.94 2.79 8.46
CA ASN A 121 -2.57 2.73 8.99
C ASN A 121 -2.00 4.07 9.48
N LEU A 122 -2.82 4.91 10.09
CA LEU A 122 -2.36 6.08 10.83
C LEU A 122 -1.49 5.63 12.02
N GLN A 123 -0.27 6.15 12.09
CA GLN A 123 0.70 5.82 13.11
C GLN A 123 0.92 7.01 14.05
N HIS A 124 0.61 6.83 15.33
CA HIS A 124 0.90 7.79 16.39
C HIS A 124 2.12 7.36 17.22
N TYR A 125 3.01 6.60 16.60
CA TYR A 125 4.25 6.05 17.15
C TYR A 125 5.28 5.89 16.03
N SER A 126 6.56 5.86 16.39
CA SER A 126 7.64 5.43 15.50
C SER A 126 7.86 3.93 15.69
N GLY A 127 7.73 3.14 14.60
CA GLY A 127 7.75 1.69 14.70
C GLY A 127 9.07 1.14 15.21
N GLU A 128 10.19 1.75 14.82
CA GLU A 128 11.56 1.39 15.24
C GLU A 128 11.84 1.58 16.73
N SER A 129 11.02 2.34 17.44
CA SER A 129 11.18 2.57 18.89
C SER A 129 9.95 2.21 19.71
N GLY A 130 8.76 2.18 19.10
CA GLY A 130 7.50 1.94 19.78
C GLY A 130 6.98 0.51 19.69
N LEU A 131 7.55 -0.33 18.80
CA LEU A 131 7.10 -1.70 18.58
C LEU A 131 8.27 -2.70 18.67
N THR A 132 7.95 -3.90 19.18
CA THR A 132 8.87 -5.03 19.12
C THR A 132 8.85 -5.65 17.72
N TYR A 133 9.89 -6.39 17.32
CA TYR A 133 9.88 -7.11 16.05
C TYR A 133 8.73 -8.13 15.96
N PHE A 134 8.36 -8.71 17.12
CA PHE A 134 7.21 -9.60 17.18
C PHE A 134 5.92 -8.90 16.77
N THR A 135 5.61 -7.75 17.35
CA THR A 135 4.40 -6.99 17.01
C THR A 135 4.46 -6.38 15.61
N GLN A 136 5.64 -5.98 15.15
CA GLN A 136 5.83 -5.56 13.75
C GLN A 136 5.42 -6.64 12.75
N LEU A 137 5.76 -7.91 13.01
CA LEU A 137 5.43 -9.03 12.12
C LEU A 137 4.00 -9.56 12.33
N PHE A 138 3.63 -9.83 13.60
CA PHE A 138 2.38 -10.54 13.93
C PHE A 138 1.17 -9.63 14.20
N VAL A 139 1.37 -8.32 14.22
CA VAL A 139 0.27 -7.34 14.23
C VAL A 139 0.35 -6.49 12.95
N ILE A 140 1.39 -5.67 12.80
CA ILE A 140 1.45 -4.67 11.73
C ILE A 140 1.44 -5.32 10.34
N MET A 141 2.45 -6.15 10.04
CA MET A 141 2.54 -6.83 8.74
C MET A 141 1.32 -7.73 8.47
N LEU A 142 0.93 -8.53 9.47
CA LEU A 142 -0.19 -9.45 9.35
C LEU A 142 -1.50 -8.72 9.05
N PHE A 143 -1.76 -7.61 9.75
CA PHE A 143 -2.95 -6.79 9.51
C PHE A 143 -2.93 -6.18 8.11
N GLN A 144 -1.79 -5.73 7.63
CA GLN A 144 -1.65 -5.21 6.27
C GLN A 144 -2.04 -6.25 5.22
N PHE A 145 -1.65 -7.52 5.40
CA PHE A 145 -2.10 -8.61 4.52
C PHE A 145 -3.61 -8.86 4.60
N ILE A 146 -4.13 -8.96 5.82
CA ILE A 146 -5.52 -9.34 6.05
C ILE A 146 -6.49 -8.24 5.60
N THR A 147 -6.17 -6.97 5.92
CA THR A 147 -7.06 -5.85 5.58
C THR A 147 -7.07 -5.56 4.10
N ALA A 148 -5.92 -5.62 3.43
CA ALA A 148 -5.85 -5.56 1.98
C ALA A 148 -6.65 -6.69 1.32
N ALA A 149 -6.48 -7.93 1.79
CA ALA A 149 -7.23 -9.07 1.30
C ALA A 149 -8.74 -8.97 1.59
N THR A 150 -9.12 -8.33 2.70
CA THR A 150 -10.53 -8.04 3.04
C THR A 150 -11.17 -7.10 2.01
N GLY A 151 -10.47 -6.02 1.66
CA GLY A 151 -10.89 -5.09 0.60
C GLY A 151 -11.04 -5.79 -0.75
N MET A 152 -10.05 -6.59 -1.13
CA MET A 152 -10.10 -7.40 -2.36
C MET A 152 -11.23 -8.43 -2.35
N ALA A 153 -11.50 -9.08 -1.21
CA ALA A 153 -12.59 -10.05 -1.06
C ALA A 153 -13.97 -9.37 -1.18
N ALA A 154 -14.14 -8.20 -0.57
CA ALA A 154 -15.36 -7.40 -0.71
C ALA A 154 -15.59 -7.01 -2.17
N MET A 155 -14.54 -6.55 -2.86
CA MET A 155 -14.59 -6.24 -4.30
C MET A 155 -14.95 -7.47 -5.15
N ALA A 156 -14.38 -8.64 -4.85
CA ALA A 156 -14.71 -9.88 -5.55
C ALA A 156 -16.19 -10.27 -5.37
N GLY A 157 -16.73 -10.07 -4.17
CA GLY A 157 -18.17 -10.23 -3.91
C GLY A 157 -19.04 -9.30 -4.75
N ILE A 158 -18.66 -8.03 -4.86
CA ILE A 158 -19.34 -7.04 -5.73
C ILE A 158 -19.25 -7.47 -7.20
N MET A 159 -18.06 -7.84 -7.67
CA MET A 159 -17.87 -8.35 -9.04
C MET A 159 -18.79 -9.53 -9.35
N LYS A 160 -18.95 -10.46 -8.39
CA LYS A 160 -19.82 -11.62 -8.53
C LYS A 160 -21.29 -11.20 -8.58
N GLY A 161 -21.72 -10.28 -7.73
CA GLY A 161 -23.07 -9.72 -7.76
C GLY A 161 -23.39 -9.04 -9.10
N MET A 162 -22.47 -8.23 -9.61
CA MET A 162 -22.63 -7.52 -10.91
C MET A 162 -22.59 -8.47 -12.12
N ALA A 163 -21.93 -9.62 -12.02
CA ALA A 163 -21.87 -10.60 -13.11
C ALA A 163 -23.20 -11.33 -13.34
N ALA A 164 -24.07 -11.37 -12.34
CA ALA A 164 -25.35 -12.05 -12.39
C ALA A 164 -26.50 -11.05 -12.71
N LYS A 165 -27.49 -11.51 -13.48
CA LYS A 165 -28.72 -10.71 -13.73
C LYS A 165 -29.62 -10.65 -12.48
N SER A 166 -29.62 -11.72 -11.68
CA SER A 166 -30.29 -11.85 -10.39
C SER A 166 -29.57 -12.92 -9.60
N THR A 167 -29.20 -12.61 -8.37
CA THR A 167 -28.52 -13.60 -7.49
C THR A 167 -28.93 -13.34 -6.04
N LYS A 168 -29.04 -14.44 -5.27
CA LYS A 168 -29.23 -14.38 -3.82
C LYS A 168 -27.91 -14.46 -3.06
N THR A 169 -26.81 -14.80 -3.75
CA THR A 169 -25.49 -15.02 -3.17
C THR A 169 -24.42 -14.22 -3.90
N ILE A 170 -23.39 -13.81 -3.17
CA ILE A 170 -22.28 -13.00 -3.67
C ILE A 170 -20.92 -13.69 -3.52
N GLY A 171 -20.92 -15.01 -3.36
CA GLY A 171 -19.71 -15.82 -3.19
C GLY A 171 -19.44 -16.15 -1.74
N ASN A 172 -18.21 -16.58 -1.47
CA ASN A 172 -17.75 -16.89 -0.12
C ASN A 172 -16.64 -15.94 0.28
N PHE A 173 -16.85 -15.19 1.37
CA PHE A 173 -15.88 -14.19 1.88
C PHE A 173 -14.52 -14.82 2.20
N TRP A 174 -14.51 -15.94 2.91
CA TRP A 174 -13.27 -16.62 3.33
C TRP A 174 -12.48 -17.15 2.15
N LYS A 175 -13.17 -17.66 1.13
CA LYS A 175 -12.53 -18.10 -0.12
C LYS A 175 -11.84 -16.94 -0.81
N PHE A 176 -12.53 -15.82 -0.97
CA PHE A 176 -11.95 -14.64 -1.62
C PHE A 176 -10.80 -14.04 -0.81
N LEU A 177 -10.92 -14.00 0.53
CA LEU A 177 -9.86 -13.55 1.42
C LEU A 177 -8.58 -14.40 1.26
N VAL A 178 -8.70 -15.72 1.37
CA VAL A 178 -7.56 -16.63 1.27
C VAL A 178 -6.92 -16.55 -0.12
N LEU A 179 -7.72 -16.52 -1.20
CA LEU A 179 -7.20 -16.40 -2.56
C LEU A 179 -6.47 -15.08 -2.77
N SER A 180 -6.97 -13.98 -2.21
CA SER A 180 -6.31 -12.67 -2.28
C SER A 180 -4.96 -12.70 -1.57
N CYS A 181 -4.88 -13.25 -0.35
CA CYS A 181 -3.63 -13.40 0.39
C CYS A 181 -2.63 -14.29 -0.35
N THR A 182 -3.04 -15.52 -0.69
CA THR A 182 -2.10 -16.57 -1.13
C THR A 182 -1.69 -16.45 -2.58
N ARG A 183 -2.59 -15.95 -3.46
CA ARG A 183 -2.34 -15.92 -4.91
C ARG A 183 -2.00 -14.56 -5.47
N VAL A 184 -2.31 -13.47 -4.77
CA VAL A 184 -2.05 -12.12 -5.26
C VAL A 184 -1.04 -11.41 -4.36
N LEU A 185 -1.40 -11.15 -3.10
CA LEU A 185 -0.59 -10.33 -2.20
C LEU A 185 0.75 -10.99 -1.87
N LEU A 186 0.74 -12.25 -1.43
CA LEU A 186 1.96 -12.94 -1.00
C LEU A 186 3.00 -13.08 -2.13
N PRO A 187 2.67 -13.56 -3.34
CA PRO A 187 3.66 -13.67 -4.41
C PRO A 187 4.27 -12.33 -4.81
N LEU A 188 3.45 -11.28 -4.92
CA LEU A 188 3.94 -9.93 -5.24
C LEU A 188 4.79 -9.37 -4.11
N SER A 189 4.39 -9.56 -2.84
CA SER A 189 5.18 -9.12 -1.69
C SER A 189 6.53 -9.79 -1.61
N LEU A 190 6.63 -11.08 -1.96
CA LEU A 190 7.91 -11.79 -2.01
C LEU A 190 8.83 -11.22 -3.09
N ILE A 191 8.29 -10.90 -4.27
CA ILE A 191 9.07 -10.30 -5.36
C ILE A 191 9.60 -8.93 -4.94
N VAL A 192 8.73 -8.06 -4.44
CA VAL A 192 9.12 -6.71 -4.00
C VAL A 192 10.08 -6.78 -2.82
N GLY A 193 9.82 -7.64 -1.82
CA GLY A 193 10.69 -7.82 -0.66
C GLY A 193 12.10 -8.30 -1.05
N PHE A 194 12.20 -9.18 -2.03
CA PHE A 194 13.49 -9.61 -2.55
C PHE A 194 14.25 -8.47 -3.23
N ILE A 195 13.57 -7.63 -4.01
CA ILE A 195 14.17 -6.42 -4.61
C ILE A 195 14.69 -5.49 -3.50
N LEU A 196 13.89 -5.22 -2.47
CA LEU A 196 14.27 -4.35 -1.36
C LEU A 196 15.49 -4.87 -0.61
N ILE A 197 15.54 -6.17 -0.28
CA ILE A 197 16.67 -6.80 0.38
C ILE A 197 17.95 -6.66 -0.46
N LEU A 198 17.87 -6.92 -1.76
CA LEU A 198 19.02 -6.77 -2.66
C LEU A 198 19.53 -5.33 -2.77
N GLN A 199 18.67 -4.35 -2.48
CA GLN A 199 19.00 -2.93 -2.50
C GLN A 199 19.43 -2.38 -1.13
N GLY A 200 19.43 -3.22 -0.08
CA GLY A 200 19.97 -2.85 1.25
C GLY A 200 18.91 -2.55 2.31
N THR A 201 17.62 -2.80 2.05
CA THR A 201 16.59 -2.72 3.12
C THR A 201 16.82 -3.84 4.13
N PRO A 202 16.95 -3.54 5.45
CA PRO A 202 17.30 -4.53 6.45
C PRO A 202 16.18 -5.58 6.65
N MET A 203 16.65 -6.79 7.00
CA MET A 203 15.78 -7.91 7.38
C MET A 203 16.47 -8.69 8.50
N GLY A 204 16.66 -8.04 9.63
CA GLY A 204 17.37 -8.58 10.78
C GLY A 204 16.50 -8.74 12.02
N PHE A 205 17.09 -9.33 13.08
CA PHE A 205 16.45 -9.53 14.37
C PHE A 205 17.41 -9.20 15.55
N ASP A 206 18.58 -8.63 15.26
CA ASP A 206 19.67 -8.47 16.22
C ASP A 206 19.56 -7.22 17.11
N GLY A 207 18.57 -6.38 16.89
CA GLY A 207 18.43 -5.12 17.61
C GLY A 207 19.13 -3.94 16.92
N LYS A 208 19.19 -2.81 17.62
CA LYS A 208 19.75 -1.57 17.08
C LYS A 208 21.27 -1.65 17.02
N LEU A 209 21.82 -1.18 15.89
CA LEU A 209 23.26 -1.03 15.69
C LEU A 209 23.72 0.33 16.23
N GLU A 210 24.77 0.35 17.03
CA GLU A 210 25.44 1.57 17.43
C GLU A 210 26.38 2.04 16.32
N VAL A 211 26.14 3.23 15.80
CA VAL A 211 26.97 3.86 14.77
C VAL A 211 27.49 5.19 15.31
N GLN A 212 28.75 5.48 15.11
CA GLN A 212 29.30 6.81 15.38
C GLN A 212 29.10 7.71 14.17
N THR A 213 28.48 8.88 14.39
CA THR A 213 28.33 9.91 13.35
C THR A 213 29.68 10.58 13.06
N MET A 214 29.74 11.31 11.97
CA MET A 214 30.96 12.06 11.60
C MET A 214 31.32 13.13 12.65
N GLU A 215 30.32 13.62 13.40
CA GLU A 215 30.52 14.55 14.53
C GLU A 215 30.95 13.85 15.83
N GLY A 216 31.11 12.53 15.82
CA GLY A 216 31.54 11.73 16.97
C GLY A 216 30.42 11.40 17.97
N GLN A 217 29.17 11.62 17.63
CA GLN A 217 28.02 11.23 18.45
C GLN A 217 27.63 9.76 18.16
N THR A 218 27.10 9.07 19.16
CA THR A 218 26.56 7.73 18.98
C THR A 218 25.10 7.79 18.53
N GLN A 219 24.78 7.12 17.44
CA GLN A 219 23.42 6.97 16.92
C GLN A 219 23.01 5.49 16.95
N LEU A 220 21.78 5.22 17.40
CA LEU A 220 21.19 3.88 17.38
C LEU A 220 20.34 3.72 16.11
N VAL A 221 20.73 2.76 15.26
CA VAL A 221 20.06 2.51 13.97
C VAL A 221 19.37 1.15 14.00
N SER A 222 18.06 1.12 13.84
CA SER A 222 17.30 -0.13 13.83
C SER A 222 17.59 -0.95 12.56
N GLN A 223 17.83 -2.26 12.75
CA GLN A 223 18.09 -3.23 11.68
C GLN A 223 17.01 -4.32 11.60
N GLY A 224 15.81 -4.01 12.10
CA GLY A 224 14.70 -4.97 12.22
C GLY A 224 14.15 -5.47 10.88
N PRO A 225 13.02 -6.22 10.89
CA PRO A 225 12.47 -6.91 9.70
C PRO A 225 11.73 -5.97 8.74
N THR A 226 12.36 -4.87 8.35
CA THR A 226 11.79 -3.82 7.48
C THR A 226 11.37 -4.36 6.13
N ALA A 227 12.20 -5.19 5.48
CA ALA A 227 11.92 -5.75 4.17
C ALA A 227 10.74 -6.74 4.13
N ALA A 228 10.27 -7.23 5.28
CA ALA A 228 9.05 -8.03 5.36
C ALA A 228 7.77 -7.16 5.34
N ILE A 229 7.88 -5.92 5.86
CA ILE A 229 6.73 -5.03 6.07
C ILE A 229 6.49 -4.14 4.85
N VAL A 230 7.54 -3.51 4.31
CA VAL A 230 7.42 -2.53 3.22
C VAL A 230 6.70 -3.05 1.98
N PRO A 231 6.92 -4.28 1.49
CA PRO A 231 6.21 -4.78 0.32
C PRO A 231 4.70 -4.80 0.48
N ILE A 232 4.20 -5.33 1.59
CA ILE A 232 2.76 -5.40 1.82
C ILE A 232 2.18 -4.04 2.19
N LYS A 233 2.95 -3.19 2.88
CA LYS A 233 2.61 -1.79 3.13
C LYS A 233 2.21 -1.08 1.84
N GLN A 234 2.94 -1.29 0.77
CA GLN A 234 2.70 -0.67 -0.53
C GLN A 234 1.65 -1.42 -1.35
N LEU A 235 1.81 -2.73 -1.56
CA LEU A 235 0.90 -3.55 -2.35
C LEU A 235 -0.52 -3.61 -1.78
N GLY A 236 -0.64 -3.59 -0.45
CA GLY A 236 -1.92 -3.55 0.25
C GLY A 236 -2.54 -2.16 0.33
N THR A 237 -1.87 -1.14 -0.19
CA THR A 237 -2.25 0.27 -0.02
C THR A 237 -2.49 0.66 1.44
N ASN A 238 -1.66 0.15 2.32
CA ASN A 238 -1.77 0.32 3.77
C ASN A 238 -1.09 1.60 4.27
N GLY A 239 0.19 1.80 3.92
CA GLY A 239 0.96 3.00 4.20
C GLY A 239 1.72 3.05 5.52
N GLY A 240 1.36 2.25 6.51
CA GLY A 240 2.06 2.20 7.79
C GLY A 240 3.45 1.59 7.69
N GLY A 241 4.51 2.40 7.88
CA GLY A 241 5.90 2.00 7.73
C GLY A 241 6.51 1.35 8.96
N TYR A 242 7.70 0.78 8.77
CA TYR A 242 8.53 0.32 9.86
C TYR A 242 9.14 1.51 10.63
N PHE A 243 9.68 2.49 9.91
CA PHE A 243 10.22 3.72 10.48
C PHE A 243 9.14 4.82 10.61
N GLY A 244 9.28 5.69 11.62
CA GLY A 244 8.35 6.77 11.85
C GLY A 244 8.24 7.78 10.69
N CYS A 245 9.36 8.05 9.99
CA CYS A 245 9.36 8.87 8.78
C CYS A 245 9.02 8.10 7.49
N ASN A 246 8.58 6.86 7.61
CA ASN A 246 8.09 6.04 6.50
C ASN A 246 9.15 5.84 5.39
N SER A 247 8.74 5.80 4.12
CA SER A 247 9.66 5.57 2.98
C SER A 247 10.55 6.75 2.60
N SER A 248 10.57 7.84 3.40
CA SER A 248 11.65 8.81 3.35
C SER A 248 12.93 8.30 4.05
N HIS A 249 12.79 7.31 4.96
CA HIS A 249 13.93 6.73 5.67
C HIS A 249 14.83 5.92 4.72
N PRO A 250 16.17 6.13 4.74
CA PRO A 250 17.09 5.44 3.84
C PRO A 250 17.11 3.92 3.97
N LEU A 251 16.76 3.37 5.15
CA LEU A 251 16.69 1.92 5.35
C LEU A 251 15.34 1.31 4.97
N GLU A 252 14.31 2.11 4.73
CA GLU A 252 13.04 1.63 4.21
C GLU A 252 13.04 1.69 2.68
N ASN A 253 13.56 2.77 2.12
CA ASN A 253 13.67 3.05 0.69
C ASN A 253 15.09 3.53 0.34
N PRO A 254 16.09 2.62 0.26
CA PRO A 254 17.51 3.01 0.16
C PRO A 254 17.94 3.59 -1.18
N THR A 255 17.34 3.19 -2.29
CA THR A 255 17.80 3.54 -3.64
C THR A 255 16.65 4.06 -4.52
N TYR A 256 16.99 4.70 -5.63
CA TYR A 256 16.00 5.10 -6.62
C TYR A 256 15.23 3.92 -7.22
N LEU A 257 15.86 2.73 -7.30
CA LEU A 257 15.16 1.51 -7.74
C LEU A 257 14.12 1.04 -6.72
N THR A 258 14.40 1.15 -5.42
CA THR A 258 13.41 0.83 -4.38
C THR A 258 12.26 1.83 -4.40
N ASP A 259 12.55 3.11 -4.65
CA ASP A 259 11.54 4.15 -4.79
C ASP A 259 10.57 3.84 -5.94
N ILE A 260 11.10 3.48 -7.11
CA ILE A 260 10.28 3.02 -8.25
C ILE A 260 9.46 1.78 -7.88
N ALA A 261 10.06 0.78 -7.25
CA ALA A 261 9.40 -0.47 -6.90
C ALA A 261 8.28 -0.27 -5.88
N GLU A 262 8.49 0.57 -4.87
CA GLU A 262 7.49 0.90 -3.87
C GLU A 262 6.35 1.74 -4.46
N CYS A 263 6.67 2.83 -5.17
CA CYS A 263 5.70 3.68 -5.85
C CYS A 263 4.82 2.88 -6.82
N TRP A 264 5.43 2.01 -7.63
CA TRP A 264 4.75 1.09 -8.52
C TRP A 264 3.82 0.14 -7.77
N SER A 265 4.28 -0.39 -6.63
CA SER A 265 3.53 -1.34 -5.80
C SER A 265 2.23 -0.74 -5.24
N ILE A 266 2.19 0.55 -4.95
CA ILE A 266 1.00 1.23 -4.44
C ILE A 266 -0.16 1.18 -5.45
N LEU A 267 0.11 1.39 -6.74
CA LEU A 267 -0.93 1.52 -7.77
C LEU A 267 -1.27 0.23 -8.50
N ILE A 268 -0.36 -0.75 -8.54
CA ILE A 268 -0.51 -1.88 -9.46
C ILE A 268 -1.75 -2.73 -9.19
N ILE A 269 -2.07 -3.01 -7.93
CA ILE A 269 -3.25 -3.81 -7.58
C ILE A 269 -4.54 -3.01 -7.80
N PRO A 270 -4.71 -1.78 -7.29
CA PRO A 270 -5.88 -0.96 -7.59
C PRO A 270 -6.18 -0.83 -9.07
N MET A 271 -5.19 -0.50 -9.89
CA MET A 271 -5.34 -0.42 -11.35
C MET A 271 -5.76 -1.77 -11.97
N SER A 272 -5.12 -2.85 -11.52
CA SER A 272 -5.43 -4.20 -12.00
C SER A 272 -6.83 -4.67 -11.60
N MET A 273 -7.34 -4.26 -10.45
CA MET A 273 -8.69 -4.62 -10.00
C MET A 273 -9.78 -4.04 -10.89
N VAL A 274 -9.61 -2.82 -11.41
CA VAL A 274 -10.54 -2.24 -12.38
C VAL A 274 -10.54 -3.04 -13.70
N ILE A 275 -9.37 -3.44 -14.16
CA ILE A 275 -9.24 -4.31 -15.33
C ILE A 275 -9.85 -5.71 -15.05
N ALA A 276 -9.61 -6.26 -13.87
CA ALA A 276 -10.16 -7.55 -13.44
C ALA A 276 -11.68 -7.57 -13.48
N LEU A 277 -12.35 -6.48 -13.07
CA LEU A 277 -13.79 -6.31 -13.19
C LEU A 277 -14.26 -6.60 -14.61
N GLY A 278 -13.64 -5.95 -15.63
CA GLY A 278 -14.03 -6.11 -17.03
C GLY A 278 -13.91 -7.54 -17.54
N PHE A 279 -12.87 -8.26 -17.09
CA PHE A 279 -12.70 -9.68 -17.41
C PHE A 279 -13.68 -10.56 -16.63
N TYR A 280 -13.95 -10.23 -15.37
CA TYR A 280 -14.83 -11.00 -14.51
C TYR A 280 -16.29 -10.97 -15.01
N ILE A 281 -16.84 -9.77 -15.26
CA ILE A 281 -18.23 -9.58 -15.70
C ILE A 281 -18.41 -9.69 -17.22
N LYS A 282 -17.32 -9.93 -17.98
CA LYS A 282 -17.30 -9.98 -19.46
C LYS A 282 -17.76 -8.68 -20.14
N ARG A 283 -17.59 -7.53 -19.49
CA ARG A 283 -17.92 -6.18 -20.00
C ARG A 283 -16.69 -5.27 -20.04
N LYS A 284 -15.72 -5.62 -20.88
CA LYS A 284 -14.42 -4.92 -20.97
C LYS A 284 -14.56 -3.43 -21.28
N LYS A 285 -15.50 -3.03 -22.18
CA LYS A 285 -15.71 -1.62 -22.53
C LYS A 285 -16.06 -0.77 -21.32
N MET A 286 -16.93 -1.25 -20.44
CA MET A 286 -17.29 -0.57 -19.20
C MET A 286 -16.07 -0.39 -18.29
N ALA A 287 -15.30 -1.46 -18.06
CA ALA A 287 -14.08 -1.37 -17.23
C ALA A 287 -13.05 -0.41 -17.81
N TYR A 288 -12.86 -0.40 -19.14
CA TYR A 288 -11.95 0.56 -19.77
C TYR A 288 -12.43 2.00 -19.68
N SER A 289 -13.75 2.26 -19.72
CA SER A 289 -14.29 3.60 -19.49
C SER A 289 -14.01 4.07 -18.06
N ILE A 290 -14.26 3.21 -17.05
CA ILE A 290 -13.96 3.51 -15.64
C ILE A 290 -12.46 3.74 -15.47
N TYR A 291 -11.63 2.83 -15.97
CA TYR A 291 -10.17 2.95 -15.92
C TYR A 291 -9.66 4.24 -16.57
N GLY A 292 -10.22 4.60 -17.72
CA GLY A 292 -9.87 5.82 -18.45
C GLY A 292 -10.16 7.10 -17.67
N VAL A 293 -11.31 7.17 -16.99
CA VAL A 293 -11.67 8.33 -16.15
C VAL A 293 -10.75 8.42 -14.93
N MET A 294 -10.51 7.30 -14.25
CA MET A 294 -9.59 7.24 -13.10
C MET A 294 -8.16 7.63 -13.52
N LEU A 295 -7.69 7.08 -14.65
CA LEU A 295 -6.37 7.39 -15.18
C LEU A 295 -6.24 8.86 -15.59
N PHE A 296 -7.26 9.43 -16.21
CA PHE A 296 -7.26 10.85 -16.59
C PHE A 296 -7.12 11.75 -15.37
N ALA A 297 -7.92 11.52 -14.33
CA ALA A 297 -7.85 12.30 -13.10
C ALA A 297 -6.48 12.15 -12.40
N PHE A 298 -5.94 10.95 -12.36
CA PHE A 298 -4.59 10.67 -11.86
C PHE A 298 -3.52 11.45 -12.64
N LEU A 299 -3.56 11.40 -13.97
CA LEU A 299 -2.58 12.10 -14.82
C LEU A 299 -2.66 13.63 -14.66
N VAL A 300 -3.86 14.19 -14.52
CA VAL A 300 -4.03 15.63 -14.22
C VAL A 300 -3.34 15.99 -12.91
N GLY A 301 -3.56 15.19 -11.85
CA GLY A 301 -2.89 15.39 -10.56
C GLY A 301 -1.37 15.31 -10.68
N VAL A 302 -0.84 14.28 -11.36
CA VAL A 302 0.61 14.13 -11.58
C VAL A 302 1.18 15.32 -12.34
N CYS A 303 0.54 15.75 -13.43
CA CYS A 303 1.02 16.89 -14.21
C CYS A 303 1.08 18.18 -13.37
N ILE A 304 0.08 18.43 -12.55
CA ILE A 304 0.05 19.61 -11.66
C ILE A 304 1.17 19.49 -10.63
N ASN A 305 1.25 18.39 -9.88
CA ASN A 305 2.25 18.25 -8.82
C ASN A 305 3.68 18.30 -9.35
N VAL A 306 3.99 17.52 -10.37
CA VAL A 306 5.34 17.50 -10.96
C VAL A 306 5.73 18.88 -11.45
N SER A 307 4.82 19.60 -12.13
CA SER A 307 5.12 20.95 -12.62
C SER A 307 5.34 21.97 -11.48
N GLN A 308 4.58 21.84 -10.39
CA GLN A 308 4.71 22.76 -9.23
C GLN A 308 6.00 22.47 -8.45
N GLU A 309 6.29 21.22 -8.14
CA GLU A 309 7.45 20.84 -7.33
C GLU A 309 8.77 21.07 -8.09
N MET A 310 8.80 20.79 -9.39
CA MET A 310 9.97 21.06 -10.22
C MET A 310 10.16 22.55 -10.55
N GLY A 311 9.10 23.34 -10.47
CA GLY A 311 9.15 24.80 -10.70
C GLY A 311 9.84 25.59 -9.58
N GLY A 312 10.09 24.98 -8.44
CA GLY A 312 10.67 25.65 -7.28
C GLY A 312 9.67 26.51 -6.49
N ASN A 313 10.12 27.02 -5.35
CA ASN A 313 9.33 27.89 -4.48
C ASN A 313 9.63 29.37 -4.77
N PRO A 314 8.68 30.17 -5.28
CA PRO A 314 8.90 31.58 -5.61
C PRO A 314 9.45 32.42 -4.44
N ARG A 315 9.11 32.04 -3.19
CA ARG A 315 9.63 32.76 -2.01
C ARG A 315 11.13 32.55 -1.81
N ILE A 316 11.63 31.37 -2.15
CA ILE A 316 13.06 31.03 -2.09
C ILE A 316 13.80 31.73 -3.23
N ASP A 317 13.18 31.81 -4.42
CA ASP A 317 13.72 32.57 -5.57
C ASP A 317 13.88 34.07 -5.24
N GLU A 318 12.90 34.68 -4.54
CA GLU A 318 12.97 36.07 -4.06
C GLU A 318 14.15 36.30 -3.10
N MET A 319 14.61 35.26 -2.39
CA MET A 319 15.81 35.33 -1.53
C MET A 319 17.12 35.21 -2.31
N GLY A 320 17.07 34.98 -3.62
CA GLY A 320 18.25 34.79 -4.47
C GLY A 320 18.92 33.42 -4.31
N ILE A 321 18.20 32.43 -3.80
CA ILE A 321 18.70 31.05 -3.62
C ILE A 321 18.34 30.23 -4.87
N ALA A 322 19.33 29.62 -5.51
CA ALA A 322 19.13 28.77 -6.68
C ALA A 322 18.36 27.47 -6.30
N GLN A 323 17.41 27.12 -7.13
CA GLN A 323 16.56 25.94 -6.97
C GLN A 323 16.63 25.03 -8.19
N ASP A 324 17.83 24.65 -8.61
CA ASP A 324 18.07 23.83 -9.82
C ASP A 324 17.36 22.47 -9.77
N ASN A 325 17.12 21.95 -8.56
CA ASN A 325 16.42 20.68 -8.30
C ASN A 325 14.92 20.85 -7.95
N GLY A 326 14.35 22.05 -8.16
CA GLY A 326 12.97 22.36 -7.78
C GLY A 326 12.78 22.64 -6.28
N ALA A 327 11.54 22.55 -5.81
CA ALA A 327 11.18 22.77 -4.40
C ALA A 327 11.62 21.56 -3.55
N MET A 328 12.77 21.69 -2.89
CA MET A 328 13.39 20.59 -2.11
C MET A 328 13.01 20.59 -0.63
N GLU A 329 12.22 21.55 -0.15
CA GLU A 329 11.75 21.54 1.23
C GLU A 329 10.98 20.25 1.55
N GLY A 330 11.34 19.59 2.66
CA GLY A 330 10.71 18.35 3.09
C GLY A 330 10.94 17.13 2.18
N LYS A 331 11.86 17.21 1.22
CA LYS A 331 12.17 16.15 0.27
C LYS A 331 13.60 15.64 0.42
N GLU A 332 13.78 14.36 0.10
CA GLU A 332 15.08 13.71 0.09
C GLU A 332 15.85 14.03 -1.20
N VAL A 333 17.06 14.61 -1.07
CA VAL A 333 17.93 14.96 -2.22
C VAL A 333 18.20 13.74 -3.10
N ARG A 334 18.34 12.55 -2.51
CA ARG A 334 18.59 11.30 -3.22
C ARG A 334 17.45 10.84 -4.12
N LEU A 335 16.21 11.32 -3.89
CA LEU A 335 15.03 10.94 -4.65
C LEU A 335 14.61 12.00 -5.68
N GLY A 336 14.77 13.28 -5.32
CA GLY A 336 14.43 14.42 -6.19
C GLY A 336 12.98 14.88 -6.07
N SER A 337 12.70 16.03 -6.68
CA SER A 337 11.39 16.68 -6.58
C SER A 337 10.30 16.02 -7.42
N ALA A 338 10.61 15.58 -8.65
CA ALA A 338 9.63 14.97 -9.54
C ALA A 338 9.12 13.62 -9.05
N THR A 339 10.00 12.78 -8.52
CA THR A 339 9.62 11.47 -7.99
C THR A 339 8.80 11.59 -6.72
N THR A 340 9.17 12.54 -5.83
CA THR A 340 8.40 12.83 -4.63
C THR A 340 7.01 13.39 -4.99
N ALA A 341 6.91 14.26 -6.00
CA ALA A 341 5.65 14.76 -6.52
C ALA A 341 4.76 13.65 -7.10
N LEU A 342 5.35 12.68 -7.81
CA LEU A 342 4.61 11.50 -8.28
C LEU A 342 4.10 10.68 -7.09
N TRP A 343 4.96 10.41 -6.11
CA TRP A 343 4.59 9.61 -4.93
C TRP A 343 3.43 10.23 -4.15
N SER A 344 3.44 11.55 -3.96
CA SER A 344 2.39 12.25 -3.22
C SER A 344 1.02 12.08 -3.88
N ILE A 345 0.95 12.09 -5.21
CA ILE A 345 -0.29 11.77 -5.94
C ILE A 345 -0.63 10.29 -5.86
N VAL A 346 0.34 9.40 -6.05
CA VAL A 346 0.12 7.94 -6.00
C VAL A 346 -0.45 7.51 -4.66
N THR A 347 0.10 8.00 -3.56
CA THR A 347 -0.35 7.67 -2.21
C THR A 347 -1.72 8.25 -1.88
N THR A 348 -2.02 9.47 -2.34
CA THR A 348 -3.29 10.15 -2.04
C THR A 348 -4.46 9.66 -2.91
N VAL A 349 -4.25 9.27 -4.17
CA VAL A 349 -5.30 8.66 -5.01
C VAL A 349 -5.66 7.24 -4.58
N THR A 350 -4.84 6.59 -3.77
CA THR A 350 -5.07 5.24 -3.26
C THR A 350 -5.38 5.20 -1.76
N SER A 351 -5.34 6.34 -1.06
CA SER A 351 -5.40 6.43 0.41
C SER A 351 -4.34 5.56 1.10
N ASN A 352 -3.18 5.35 0.47
CA ASN A 352 -2.12 4.49 1.00
C ASN A 352 -1.53 5.05 2.30
N GLY A 353 -1.16 6.35 2.32
CA GLY A 353 -0.54 7.00 3.47
C GLY A 353 0.99 6.87 3.54
N SER A 354 1.62 6.04 2.71
CA SER A 354 3.08 6.00 2.60
C SER A 354 3.63 7.29 1.98
N VAL A 355 4.75 7.77 2.50
CA VAL A 355 5.39 9.01 2.05
C VAL A 355 6.89 8.81 1.86
N ASN A 356 7.46 9.42 0.82
CA ASN A 356 8.91 9.52 0.62
C ASN A 356 9.43 10.97 0.77
N GLY A 357 8.56 11.86 1.24
CA GLY A 357 8.82 13.25 1.57
C GLY A 357 7.70 13.81 2.44
N MET A 358 7.86 15.02 2.95
CA MET A 358 6.89 15.68 3.83
C MET A 358 5.80 16.37 3.00
N HIS A 359 4.56 15.92 3.05
CA HIS A 359 3.44 16.52 2.32
C HIS A 359 3.06 17.91 2.79
N ASP A 360 3.34 18.23 4.06
CA ASP A 360 3.10 19.59 4.62
C ASP A 360 4.02 20.65 4.01
N SER A 361 5.11 20.22 3.36
CA SER A 361 6.09 21.10 2.69
C SER A 361 5.91 21.16 1.17
N THR A 362 4.83 20.61 0.63
CA THR A 362 4.55 20.68 -0.81
C THR A 362 4.03 22.05 -1.22
N MET A 363 4.20 22.40 -2.49
CA MET A 363 3.70 23.66 -3.05
C MET A 363 2.17 23.75 -2.90
N PRO A 364 1.59 24.96 -2.77
CA PRO A 364 0.16 25.14 -2.46
C PRO A 364 -0.80 24.39 -3.40
N LEU A 365 -0.52 24.36 -4.71
CA LEU A 365 -1.35 23.62 -5.66
C LEU A 365 -1.14 22.11 -5.55
N SER A 366 0.06 21.67 -5.20
CA SER A 366 0.33 20.25 -4.90
C SER A 366 -0.48 19.80 -3.69
N GLY A 367 -0.42 20.54 -2.57
CA GLY A 367 -1.21 20.24 -1.38
C GLY A 367 -2.73 20.28 -1.63
N MET A 368 -3.20 21.18 -2.49
CA MET A 368 -4.61 21.18 -2.93
C MET A 368 -4.97 19.88 -3.65
N MET A 369 -4.14 19.38 -4.56
CA MET A 369 -4.40 18.13 -5.27
C MET A 369 -4.36 16.93 -4.34
N GLU A 370 -3.44 16.88 -3.40
CA GLU A 370 -3.36 15.84 -2.38
C GLU A 370 -4.63 15.80 -1.53
N MET A 371 -5.08 16.95 -1.03
CA MET A 371 -6.33 17.05 -0.27
C MET A 371 -7.55 16.67 -1.10
N LEU A 372 -7.62 17.10 -2.37
CA LEU A 372 -8.72 16.75 -3.27
C LEU A 372 -8.78 15.25 -3.50
N ASN A 373 -7.65 14.60 -3.75
CA ASN A 373 -7.57 13.16 -3.91
C ASN A 373 -8.10 12.42 -2.67
N MET A 374 -7.71 12.87 -1.47
CA MET A 374 -8.17 12.27 -0.22
C MET A 374 -9.66 12.51 0.03
N GLN A 375 -10.21 13.67 -0.32
CA GLN A 375 -11.64 13.97 -0.16
C GLN A 375 -12.50 13.14 -1.12
N ILE A 376 -12.10 13.01 -2.38
CA ILE A 376 -12.83 12.25 -3.39
C ILE A 376 -12.65 10.74 -3.15
N ASN A 377 -11.43 10.29 -2.87
CA ASN A 377 -11.06 8.91 -2.55
C ASN A 377 -11.58 7.85 -3.54
N THR A 378 -11.75 8.23 -4.80
CA THR A 378 -12.28 7.34 -5.86
C THR A 378 -11.32 7.13 -7.02
N TRP A 379 -10.27 7.95 -7.15
CA TRP A 379 -9.24 7.77 -8.16
C TRP A 379 -8.35 6.59 -7.75
N PHE A 380 -8.60 5.40 -8.23
CA PHE A 380 -7.92 4.16 -7.84
C PHE A 380 -7.99 3.80 -6.34
N GLY A 381 -8.68 4.57 -5.49
CA GLY A 381 -8.67 4.53 -4.03
C GLY A 381 -8.56 3.13 -3.43
N GLY A 382 -7.48 2.84 -2.72
CA GLY A 382 -7.14 1.63 -1.99
C GLY A 382 -7.40 0.29 -2.68
N VAL A 383 -6.95 -0.80 -2.11
CA VAL A 383 -7.17 -2.14 -2.67
C VAL A 383 -8.66 -2.54 -2.55
N GLY A 384 -9.41 -2.35 -3.61
CA GLY A 384 -10.84 -2.64 -3.70
C GLY A 384 -11.79 -1.50 -3.30
N VAL A 385 -11.32 -0.47 -2.59
CA VAL A 385 -12.19 0.58 -2.02
C VAL A 385 -12.62 1.61 -3.07
N GLY A 386 -11.73 2.10 -3.90
CA GLY A 386 -12.04 3.13 -4.88
C GLY A 386 -13.13 2.71 -5.86
N PHE A 387 -13.10 1.46 -6.30
CA PHE A 387 -14.16 0.92 -7.15
C PHE A 387 -15.50 0.81 -6.40
N MET A 388 -15.50 0.41 -5.14
CA MET A 388 -16.71 0.38 -4.31
C MET A 388 -17.34 1.76 -4.18
N ASN A 389 -16.54 2.78 -3.92
CA ASN A 389 -16.99 4.16 -3.85
C ASN A 389 -17.55 4.60 -5.20
N TYR A 390 -16.85 4.34 -6.30
CA TYR A 390 -17.29 4.69 -7.63
C TYR A 390 -18.64 4.05 -7.99
N TYR A 391 -18.82 2.76 -7.64
CA TYR A 391 -20.11 2.08 -7.83
C TYR A 391 -21.23 2.67 -6.98
N THR A 392 -20.91 3.13 -5.77
CA THR A 392 -21.88 3.74 -4.85
C THR A 392 -22.36 5.11 -5.36
N PHE A 393 -21.52 5.85 -6.07
CA PHE A 393 -21.82 7.18 -6.59
C PHE A 393 -22.49 7.16 -7.98
N ILE A 394 -22.44 6.05 -8.73
CA ILE A 394 -23.15 5.84 -10.00
C ILE A 394 -24.55 5.27 -9.75
#